data_9c8c511ea53fe5587b6aa0ecd75bd395
#
_entry.id   9c8c511ea53fe5587b6aa0ecd75bd395
#
_cell.length_a   1.000
_cell.length_b   1.000
_cell.length_c   1.000
_cell.angle_alpha   90.00
_cell.angle_beta   90.00
_cell.angle_gamma   90.00
#
_symmetry.space_group_name_H-M   'P 1'
#
loop_
_entity.id
_entity.type
_entity.pdbx_description
1 polymer ?
#
loop_
_entity_poly.entity_id
_entity_poly.type
_entity_poly.pdbx_seq_one_letter_code
_entity_poly.pdbx_strand_id
1 'polypeptide(L)'
;LLTQAIKENWFSDNFEEYSQEQALNDIILGKPYKDNVNHVYGYAVITLCHVLGQNLPYSQDIKLGFETDIINQILAEEFNLKNTQVELLLMPDNDDFSFIPPPVDFPLIAVHRQKELQHLAKLFENITITQDMIDDLQNSDEEEKGYAYEHIKGIIENIYFCLENQLDMVSFCH
;
A
#
# COMPACT_ATOMS: atom_id res chain seq x y z
N LEU A 1 13.94 9.81 17.54
CA LEU A 1 13.45 8.77 16.65
C LEU A 1 14.40 7.58 16.62
N LEU A 2 15.65 7.71 16.12
CA LEU A 2 16.61 6.59 16.02
C LEU A 2 16.88 5.90 17.36
N THR A 3 17.08 6.66 18.43
CA THR A 3 17.30 6.11 19.79
C THR A 3 16.08 5.30 20.25
N GLN A 4 14.88 5.71 19.87
CA GLN A 4 13.65 4.99 20.17
C GLN A 4 13.55 3.71 19.35
N ALA A 5 13.83 3.78 18.04
CA ALA A 5 13.84 2.64 17.14
C ALA A 5 14.78 1.52 17.63
N ILE A 6 15.98 1.88 18.06
CA ILE A 6 16.96 0.94 18.63
C ILE A 6 16.44 0.33 19.94
N LYS A 7 15.93 1.18 20.85
CA LYS A 7 15.45 0.75 22.16
C LYS A 7 14.25 -0.20 22.08
N GLU A 8 13.37 0.04 21.12
CA GLU A 8 12.13 -0.72 20.92
C GLU A 8 12.29 -1.86 19.89
N ASN A 9 13.50 -2.04 19.34
CA ASN A 9 13.83 -3.08 18.36
C ASN A 9 12.88 -3.09 17.15
N TRP A 10 12.68 -1.92 16.52
CA TRP A 10 11.79 -1.79 15.38
C TRP A 10 12.24 -2.56 14.15
N PHE A 11 13.54 -2.87 14.05
CA PHE A 11 14.14 -3.54 12.91
C PHE A 11 14.47 -4.97 13.26
N SER A 12 13.66 -5.92 12.81
CA SER A 12 13.87 -7.35 13.05
C SER A 12 14.76 -8.01 12.00
N ASP A 13 14.79 -7.44 10.78
CA ASP A 13 15.52 -8.04 9.67
C ASP A 13 16.89 -7.41 9.52
N ASN A 14 17.92 -8.24 9.68
CA ASN A 14 19.30 -7.85 9.44
C ASN A 14 19.70 -8.28 8.04
N PHE A 15 19.83 -7.32 7.14
CA PHE A 15 20.53 -7.54 5.88
C PHE A 15 22.03 -7.63 6.18
N GLU A 16 22.71 -8.69 5.72
CA GLU A 16 24.09 -9.03 6.13
C GLU A 16 25.12 -7.90 5.91
N GLU A 17 24.92 -7.08 4.86
CA GLU A 17 25.88 -6.02 4.50
C GLU A 17 25.52 -4.63 5.01
N TYR A 18 24.24 -4.37 5.28
CA TYR A 18 23.75 -3.05 5.68
C TYR A 18 22.39 -3.17 6.38
N SER A 19 22.26 -2.60 7.56
CA SER A 19 21.02 -2.74 8.34
C SER A 19 20.01 -1.64 8.05
N GLN A 20 18.73 -1.93 8.29
CA GLN A 20 17.67 -0.92 8.23
C GLN A 20 17.91 0.25 9.20
N GLU A 21 18.54 -0.01 10.36
CA GLU A 21 18.94 1.02 11.31
C GLU A 21 19.97 1.99 10.70
N GLN A 22 20.96 1.46 9.98
CA GLN A 22 21.96 2.27 9.28
C GLN A 22 21.31 3.08 8.16
N ALA A 23 20.42 2.47 7.38
CA ALA A 23 19.66 3.16 6.33
C ALA A 23 18.80 4.30 6.89
N LEU A 24 18.08 4.06 7.98
CA LEU A 24 17.29 5.09 8.66
C LEU A 24 18.17 6.24 9.16
N ASN A 25 19.33 5.94 9.76
CA ASN A 25 20.25 6.95 10.22
C ASN A 25 20.79 7.81 9.07
N ASP A 26 21.07 7.22 7.93
CA ASP A 26 21.52 7.95 6.74
C ASP A 26 20.41 8.87 6.19
N ILE A 27 19.15 8.38 6.12
CA ILE A 27 17.99 9.19 5.74
C ILE A 27 17.85 10.40 6.67
N ILE A 28 17.85 10.18 7.99
CA ILE A 28 17.65 11.23 8.99
C ILE A 28 18.77 12.30 8.96
N LEU A 29 19.99 11.87 8.72
CA LEU A 29 21.16 12.75 8.72
C LEU A 29 21.47 13.32 7.34
N GLY A 30 20.69 12.99 6.30
CA GLY A 30 20.93 13.43 4.93
C GLY A 30 22.32 12.99 4.39
N LYS A 31 22.78 11.81 4.79
CA LYS A 31 24.04 11.27 4.28
C LYS A 31 23.89 10.74 2.86
N PRO A 32 25.00 10.64 2.10
CA PRO A 32 24.99 9.95 0.82
C PRO A 32 24.54 8.49 0.98
N TYR A 33 23.71 8.03 0.05
CA TYR A 33 23.24 6.66 0.05
C TYR A 33 24.36 5.68 -0.31
N LYS A 34 24.29 4.48 0.27
CA LYS A 34 25.20 3.39 -0.05
C LYS A 34 24.69 2.65 -1.29
N ASP A 35 25.56 2.47 -2.27
CA ASP A 35 25.25 1.74 -3.51
C ASP A 35 24.88 0.27 -3.25
N ASN A 36 24.06 -0.28 -4.12
CA ASN A 36 23.65 -1.70 -4.14
C ASN A 36 22.80 -2.17 -2.94
N VAL A 37 22.33 -1.27 -2.08
CA VAL A 37 21.47 -1.59 -0.93
C VAL A 37 20.20 -0.74 -0.91
N ASN A 38 19.74 -0.29 -2.06
CA ASN A 38 18.57 0.59 -2.21
C ASN A 38 17.32 0.01 -1.54
N HIS A 39 17.10 -1.31 -1.64
CA HIS A 39 15.98 -2.00 -1.01
C HIS A 39 15.96 -1.83 0.52
N VAL A 40 17.13 -1.76 1.17
CA VAL A 40 17.20 -1.58 2.63
C VAL A 40 16.63 -0.22 3.05
N TYR A 41 16.86 0.83 2.27
CA TYR A 41 16.26 2.15 2.52
C TYR A 41 14.73 2.09 2.40
N GLY A 42 14.21 1.38 1.39
CA GLY A 42 12.78 1.15 1.24
C GLY A 42 12.17 0.43 2.44
N TYR A 43 12.75 -0.70 2.87
CA TYR A 43 12.29 -1.43 4.05
C TYR A 43 12.40 -0.62 5.35
N ALA A 44 13.41 0.23 5.49
CA ALA A 44 13.51 1.15 6.62
C ALA A 44 12.33 2.14 6.65
N VAL A 45 11.91 2.66 5.49
CA VAL A 45 10.73 3.53 5.38
C VAL A 45 9.44 2.78 5.69
N ILE A 46 9.26 1.56 5.16
CA ILE A 46 8.09 0.71 5.48
C ILE A 46 7.99 0.48 6.99
N THR A 47 9.11 0.13 7.63
CA THR A 47 9.15 -0.03 9.10
C THR A 47 8.71 1.25 9.83
N LEU A 48 9.14 2.43 9.36
CA LEU A 48 8.68 3.69 9.93
C LEU A 48 7.17 3.89 9.73
N CYS A 49 6.64 3.57 8.56
CA CYS A 49 5.20 3.66 8.30
C CYS A 49 4.40 2.76 9.24
N HIS A 50 4.85 1.52 9.47
CA HIS A 50 4.19 0.59 10.40
C HIS A 50 4.23 1.07 11.86
N VAL A 51 5.34 1.67 12.29
CA VAL A 51 5.51 2.05 13.71
C VAL A 51 4.91 3.42 14.03
N LEU A 52 5.01 4.37 13.10
CA LEU A 52 4.58 5.76 13.30
C LEU A 52 3.25 6.08 12.63
N GLY A 53 2.85 5.29 11.65
CA GLY A 53 1.59 5.46 10.94
C GLY A 53 0.39 4.96 11.75
N GLN A 54 -0.78 5.18 11.20
CA GLN A 54 -2.04 4.64 11.70
C GLN A 54 -2.44 3.45 10.83
N ASN A 55 -2.77 2.32 11.46
CA ASN A 55 -3.25 1.16 10.73
C ASN A 55 -4.56 1.49 10.01
N LEU A 56 -4.65 1.06 8.77
CA LEU A 56 -5.86 1.16 7.99
C LEU A 56 -6.89 0.11 8.43
N PRO A 57 -8.20 0.37 8.26
CA PRO A 57 -9.26 -0.60 8.58
C PRO A 57 -9.09 -1.93 7.86
N TYR A 58 -8.64 -1.87 6.61
CA TYR A 58 -8.39 -3.03 5.78
C TYR A 58 -6.90 -3.18 5.48
N SER A 59 -6.32 -4.33 5.81
CA SER A 59 -4.89 -4.60 5.75
C SER A 59 -4.56 -5.96 5.09
N GLN A 60 -5.45 -6.50 4.26
CA GLN A 60 -5.19 -7.72 3.50
C GLN A 60 -4.25 -7.43 2.34
N ASP A 61 -3.32 -8.35 2.10
CA ASP A 61 -2.45 -8.30 0.94
C ASP A 61 -3.24 -8.64 -0.34
N ILE A 62 -2.92 -7.93 -1.41
CA ILE A 62 -3.48 -8.18 -2.75
C ILE A 62 -2.33 -8.67 -3.64
N LYS A 63 -2.44 -9.89 -4.14
CA LYS A 63 -1.42 -10.48 -5.01
C LYS A 63 -1.49 -9.91 -6.41
N LEU A 64 -0.38 -9.32 -6.85
CA LEU A 64 -0.24 -8.85 -8.21
C LEU A 64 -0.40 -9.99 -9.22
N GLY A 65 -1.03 -9.71 -10.33
CA GLY A 65 -1.40 -10.67 -11.36
C GLY A 65 -2.77 -11.28 -11.07
N PHE A 66 -2.85 -12.47 -10.50
CA PHE A 66 -4.09 -13.21 -10.40
C PHE A 66 -5.23 -12.47 -9.68
N GLU A 67 -5.00 -11.92 -8.48
CA GLU A 67 -6.05 -11.22 -7.74
C GLU A 67 -6.36 -9.86 -8.34
N THR A 68 -5.35 -9.11 -8.77
CA THR A 68 -5.57 -7.82 -9.41
C THR A 68 -6.27 -7.97 -10.77
N ASP A 69 -6.02 -9.04 -11.53
CA ASP A 69 -6.73 -9.32 -12.79
C ASP A 69 -8.23 -9.52 -12.55
N ILE A 70 -8.63 -10.28 -11.54
CA ILE A 70 -10.03 -10.48 -11.17
C ILE A 70 -10.66 -9.16 -10.71
N ILE A 71 -9.99 -8.39 -9.87
CA ILE A 71 -10.45 -7.07 -9.43
C ILE A 71 -10.67 -6.16 -10.64
N ASN A 72 -9.71 -6.08 -11.56
CA ASN A 72 -9.80 -5.25 -12.76
C ASN A 72 -10.97 -5.66 -13.66
N GLN A 73 -11.19 -6.96 -13.83
CA GLN A 73 -12.33 -7.47 -14.56
C GLN A 73 -13.66 -7.04 -13.92
N ILE A 74 -13.82 -7.21 -12.61
CA ILE A 74 -15.02 -6.80 -11.87
C ILE A 74 -15.25 -5.29 -11.98
N LEU A 75 -14.20 -4.48 -11.78
CA LEU A 75 -14.29 -3.02 -11.92
C LEU A 75 -14.77 -2.62 -13.31
N ALA A 76 -14.30 -3.30 -14.36
CA ALA A 76 -14.65 -3.01 -15.74
C ALA A 76 -16.05 -3.49 -16.12
N GLU A 77 -16.42 -4.72 -15.76
CA GLU A 77 -17.66 -5.38 -16.24
C GLU A 77 -18.87 -5.03 -15.38
N GLU A 78 -18.72 -4.97 -14.06
CA GLU A 78 -19.83 -4.78 -13.14
C GLU A 78 -20.00 -3.32 -12.68
N PHE A 79 -18.87 -2.60 -12.51
CA PHE A 79 -18.89 -1.20 -12.07
C PHE A 79 -18.62 -0.19 -13.20
N ASN A 80 -18.44 -0.68 -14.44
CA ASN A 80 -18.22 0.15 -15.65
C ASN A 80 -16.95 1.03 -15.58
N LEU A 81 -15.95 0.64 -14.83
CA LEU A 81 -14.65 1.31 -14.68
C LEU A 81 -13.60 0.70 -15.62
N LYS A 82 -13.88 0.72 -16.93
CA LYS A 82 -13.13 -0.02 -17.99
C LYS A 82 -11.65 0.35 -18.15
N ASN A 83 -11.25 1.51 -17.67
CA ASN A 83 -9.86 2.00 -17.81
C ASN A 83 -9.15 2.05 -16.45
N THR A 84 -9.70 1.38 -15.46
CA THR A 84 -9.16 1.36 -14.12
C THR A 84 -8.34 0.07 -13.94
N GLN A 85 -7.11 0.23 -13.49
CA GLN A 85 -6.23 -0.86 -13.10
C GLN A 85 -5.86 -0.65 -11.64
N VAL A 86 -6.22 -1.61 -10.80
CA VAL A 86 -6.03 -1.49 -9.35
C VAL A 86 -4.56 -1.34 -8.97
N GLU A 87 -3.65 -1.97 -9.72
CA GLU A 87 -2.21 -1.84 -9.53
C GLU A 87 -1.75 -0.40 -9.66
N LEU A 88 -2.23 0.30 -10.69
CA LEU A 88 -1.88 1.72 -10.91
C LEU A 88 -2.60 2.65 -9.93
N LEU A 89 -3.75 2.23 -9.39
CA LEU A 89 -4.42 2.98 -8.33
C LEU A 89 -3.68 2.86 -7.00
N LEU A 90 -3.18 1.66 -6.66
CA LEU A 90 -2.49 1.43 -5.40
C LEU A 90 -1.02 1.87 -5.44
N MET A 91 -0.40 1.79 -6.62
CA MET A 91 1.01 2.11 -6.84
C MET A 91 1.16 3.14 -7.95
N PRO A 92 0.65 4.38 -7.76
CA PRO A 92 0.82 5.44 -8.74
C PRO A 92 2.31 5.78 -8.91
N ASP A 93 2.69 6.07 -10.16
CA ASP A 93 4.03 6.57 -10.48
C ASP A 93 4.14 8.03 -9.98
N ASN A 94 4.66 8.21 -8.78
CA ASN A 94 4.90 9.52 -8.19
C ASN A 94 6.29 9.57 -7.51
N ASP A 95 6.83 10.78 -7.41
CA ASP A 95 8.17 11.05 -6.85
C ASP A 95 8.16 11.32 -5.34
N ASP A 96 7.10 10.96 -4.63
CA ASP A 96 6.95 11.30 -3.20
C ASP A 96 8.04 10.69 -2.30
N PHE A 97 8.63 9.57 -2.73
CA PHE A 97 9.78 8.95 -2.06
C PHE A 97 11.12 9.20 -2.75
N SER A 98 11.25 10.24 -3.56
CA SER A 98 12.52 10.62 -4.22
C SER A 98 13.66 10.94 -3.23
N PHE A 99 13.36 11.07 -1.94
CA PHE A 99 14.35 11.25 -0.87
C PHE A 99 15.05 9.95 -0.46
N ILE A 100 14.68 8.80 -1.01
CA ILE A 100 15.40 7.54 -0.88
C ILE A 100 15.82 7.03 -2.25
N PRO A 101 16.91 6.26 -2.36
CA PRO A 101 17.32 5.71 -3.65
C PRO A 101 16.25 4.72 -4.14
N PRO A 102 15.81 4.83 -5.42
CA PRO A 102 14.81 3.92 -5.94
C PRO A 102 15.35 2.49 -5.90
N PRO A 103 14.61 1.53 -5.37
CA PRO A 103 14.98 0.13 -5.42
C PRO A 103 14.99 -0.36 -6.89
N VAL A 104 15.82 -1.36 -7.17
CA VAL A 104 15.86 -1.97 -8.52
C VAL A 104 14.65 -2.87 -8.72
N ASP A 105 14.13 -3.44 -7.64
CA ASP A 105 13.01 -4.38 -7.62
C ASP A 105 12.06 -4.01 -6.48
N PHE A 106 12.15 -4.63 -5.33
CA PHE A 106 11.29 -4.37 -4.16
C PHE A 106 12.08 -3.75 -3.00
N PRO A 107 11.40 -3.05 -2.07
CA PRO A 107 9.97 -2.71 -2.08
C PRO A 107 9.63 -1.50 -2.95
N LEU A 108 8.48 -1.53 -3.61
CA LEU A 108 7.89 -0.34 -4.23
C LEU A 108 7.01 0.35 -3.19
N ILE A 109 7.08 1.67 -3.10
CA ILE A 109 6.32 2.46 -2.13
C ILE A 109 5.66 3.63 -2.85
N ALA A 110 4.39 3.83 -2.59
CA ALA A 110 3.63 4.97 -3.12
C ALA A 110 2.89 5.72 -2.01
N VAL A 111 2.64 6.99 -2.23
CA VAL A 111 1.84 7.84 -1.33
C VAL A 111 0.65 8.38 -2.09
N HIS A 112 -0.52 8.30 -1.46
CA HIS A 112 -1.73 8.94 -1.92
C HIS A 112 -2.02 10.15 -1.05
N ARG A 113 -1.84 11.34 -1.60
CA ARG A 113 -2.15 12.59 -0.93
C ARG A 113 -3.66 12.81 -0.88
N GLN A 114 -4.12 13.67 0.01
CA GLN A 114 -5.53 13.99 0.18
C GLN A 114 -6.27 14.29 -1.12
N LYS A 115 -5.64 15.01 -2.06
CA LYS A 115 -6.23 15.33 -3.37
C LYS A 115 -6.44 14.09 -4.24
N GLU A 116 -5.49 13.16 -4.21
CA GLU A 116 -5.55 11.90 -4.95
C GLU A 116 -6.62 10.99 -4.35
N LEU A 117 -6.67 10.90 -3.01
CA LEU A 117 -7.71 10.16 -2.30
C LEU A 117 -9.11 10.69 -2.59
N GLN A 118 -9.30 12.02 -2.69
CA GLN A 118 -10.56 12.62 -3.11
C GLN A 118 -10.94 12.21 -4.53
N HIS A 119 -9.96 12.11 -5.44
CA HIS A 119 -10.21 11.65 -6.80
C HIS A 119 -10.61 10.17 -6.82
N LEU A 120 -9.92 9.33 -6.07
CA LEU A 120 -10.24 7.90 -5.94
C LEU A 120 -11.61 7.68 -5.28
N ALA A 121 -11.94 8.41 -4.22
CA ALA A 121 -13.26 8.36 -3.59
C ALA A 121 -14.38 8.68 -4.58
N LYS A 122 -14.17 9.69 -5.44
CA LYS A 122 -15.13 10.03 -6.49
C LYS A 122 -15.22 8.94 -7.58
N LEU A 123 -14.11 8.30 -7.92
CA LEU A 123 -14.10 7.21 -8.89
C LEU A 123 -14.96 6.03 -8.40
N PHE A 124 -14.92 5.76 -7.10
CA PHE A 124 -15.62 4.63 -6.47
C PHE A 124 -16.98 5.00 -5.85
N GLU A 125 -17.45 6.25 -5.99
CA GLU A 125 -18.65 6.75 -5.29
C GLU A 125 -19.95 5.96 -5.58
N ASN A 126 -20.03 5.30 -6.74
CA ASN A 126 -21.21 4.52 -7.16
C ASN A 126 -21.05 3.02 -6.90
N ILE A 127 -19.95 2.58 -6.29
CA ILE A 127 -19.75 1.18 -5.94
C ILE A 127 -20.37 0.91 -4.58
N THR A 128 -21.25 -0.08 -4.53
CA THR A 128 -21.84 -0.55 -3.28
C THR A 128 -21.61 -2.05 -3.15
N ILE A 129 -20.80 -2.45 -2.19
CA ILE A 129 -20.51 -3.84 -1.86
C ILE A 129 -20.86 -4.04 -0.39
N THR A 130 -21.84 -4.91 -0.13
CA THR A 130 -22.25 -5.26 1.23
C THR A 130 -21.52 -6.50 1.73
N GLN A 131 -21.50 -6.72 3.05
CA GLN A 131 -20.90 -7.93 3.60
C GLN A 131 -21.68 -9.18 3.17
N ASP A 132 -23.01 -9.09 3.09
CA ASP A 132 -23.84 -10.21 2.64
C ASP A 132 -23.49 -10.64 1.20
N MET A 133 -23.20 -9.68 0.30
CA MET A 133 -22.75 -10.01 -1.07
C MET A 133 -21.40 -10.76 -1.07
N ILE A 134 -20.47 -10.35 -0.20
CA ILE A 134 -19.17 -11.01 -0.07
C ILE A 134 -19.38 -12.43 0.48
N ASP A 135 -20.13 -12.57 1.57
CA ASP A 135 -20.39 -13.85 2.23
C ASP A 135 -21.11 -14.84 1.29
N ASP A 136 -22.09 -14.37 0.53
CA ASP A 136 -22.82 -15.19 -0.45
C ASP A 136 -21.88 -15.71 -1.55
N LEU A 137 -21.00 -14.85 -2.08
CA LEU A 137 -20.04 -15.23 -3.12
C LEU A 137 -18.96 -16.18 -2.57
N GLN A 138 -18.39 -15.89 -1.39
CA GLN A 138 -17.36 -16.74 -0.77
C GLN A 138 -17.88 -18.14 -0.40
N ASN A 139 -19.18 -18.30 -0.20
CA ASN A 139 -19.83 -19.59 0.05
C ASN A 139 -20.38 -20.28 -1.22
N SER A 140 -20.09 -19.75 -2.40
CA SER A 140 -20.54 -20.26 -3.70
C SER A 140 -19.39 -20.81 -4.55
N ASP A 141 -19.70 -21.19 -5.79
CA ASP A 141 -18.69 -21.56 -6.81
C ASP A 141 -17.90 -20.33 -7.33
N GLU A 142 -18.24 -19.12 -6.88
CA GLU A 142 -17.59 -17.86 -7.24
C GLU A 142 -16.74 -17.29 -6.07
N GLU A 143 -16.12 -18.15 -5.26
CA GLU A 143 -15.34 -17.77 -4.08
C GLU A 143 -14.26 -16.70 -4.38
N GLU A 144 -13.54 -16.87 -5.48
CA GLU A 144 -12.49 -15.91 -5.91
C GLU A 144 -13.06 -14.51 -6.17
N LYS A 145 -14.28 -14.45 -6.72
CA LYS A 145 -15.00 -13.19 -6.90
C LYS A 145 -15.38 -12.58 -5.55
N GLY A 146 -15.75 -13.41 -4.58
CA GLY A 146 -16.03 -12.98 -3.21
C GLY A 146 -14.82 -12.27 -2.56
N TYR A 147 -13.63 -12.83 -2.70
CA TYR A 147 -12.39 -12.19 -2.22
C TYR A 147 -12.10 -10.89 -2.98
N ALA A 148 -12.29 -10.85 -4.29
CA ALA A 148 -12.11 -9.63 -5.05
C ALA A 148 -13.08 -8.50 -4.62
N TYR A 149 -14.33 -8.83 -4.29
CA TYR A 149 -15.28 -7.89 -3.71
C TYR A 149 -14.83 -7.38 -2.34
N GLU A 150 -14.29 -8.25 -1.50
CA GLU A 150 -13.72 -7.88 -0.21
C GLU A 150 -12.55 -6.90 -0.39
N HIS A 151 -11.64 -7.16 -1.32
CA HIS A 151 -10.53 -6.26 -1.63
C HIS A 151 -11.03 -4.89 -2.13
N ILE A 152 -11.97 -4.85 -3.06
CA ILE A 152 -12.54 -3.59 -3.58
C ILE A 152 -13.18 -2.79 -2.43
N LYS A 153 -14.00 -3.44 -1.61
CA LYS A 153 -14.64 -2.83 -0.44
C LYS A 153 -13.59 -2.28 0.53
N GLY A 154 -12.56 -3.08 0.83
CA GLY A 154 -11.48 -2.70 1.73
C GLY A 154 -10.67 -1.49 1.24
N ILE A 155 -10.34 -1.44 -0.07
CA ILE A 155 -9.69 -0.28 -0.68
C ILE A 155 -10.55 0.98 -0.50
N ILE A 156 -11.84 0.88 -0.77
CA ILE A 156 -12.78 2.00 -0.62
C ILE A 156 -12.85 2.46 0.84
N GLU A 157 -12.95 1.54 1.79
CA GLU A 157 -12.96 1.84 3.24
C GLU A 157 -11.68 2.55 3.68
N ASN A 158 -10.51 2.11 3.19
CA ASN A 158 -9.23 2.75 3.49
C ASN A 158 -9.16 4.19 2.95
N ILE A 159 -9.65 4.42 1.72
CA ILE A 159 -9.72 5.75 1.11
C ILE A 159 -10.57 6.68 1.96
N TYR A 160 -11.79 6.28 2.33
CA TYR A 160 -12.68 7.10 3.15
C TYR A 160 -12.13 7.32 4.56
N PHE A 161 -11.55 6.29 5.18
CA PHE A 161 -10.90 6.41 6.47
C PHE A 161 -9.79 7.47 6.45
N CYS A 162 -8.93 7.46 5.44
CA CYS A 162 -7.87 8.46 5.28
C CYS A 162 -8.44 9.87 5.07
N LEU A 163 -9.49 10.02 4.26
CA LEU A 163 -10.14 11.31 4.03
C LEU A 163 -10.78 11.88 5.30
N GLU A 164 -11.51 11.06 6.06
CA GLU A 164 -12.18 11.45 7.30
C GLU A 164 -11.18 11.88 8.40
N ASN A 165 -10.02 11.20 8.45
CA ASN A 165 -8.98 11.47 9.44
C ASN A 165 -7.90 12.45 8.93
N GLN A 166 -8.02 12.99 7.71
CA GLN A 166 -7.04 13.90 7.09
C GLN A 166 -5.63 13.29 7.01
N LEU A 167 -5.57 11.99 6.71
CA LEU A 167 -4.33 11.23 6.56
C LEU A 167 -4.01 11.01 5.07
N ASP A 168 -2.74 11.03 4.73
CA ASP A 168 -2.27 10.46 3.48
C ASP A 168 -2.23 8.93 3.61
N MET A 169 -2.42 8.20 2.51
CA MET A 169 -2.33 6.73 2.50
C MET A 169 -1.01 6.30 1.90
N VAL A 170 -0.33 5.36 2.52
CA VAL A 170 0.89 4.74 1.99
C VAL A 170 0.57 3.31 1.58
N SER A 171 0.88 3.00 0.33
CA SER A 171 0.81 1.65 -0.23
C SER A 171 2.22 1.14 -0.50
N PHE A 172 2.45 -0.15 -0.33
CA PHE A 172 3.73 -0.77 -0.68
C PHE A 172 3.55 -2.17 -1.21
N CYS A 173 4.47 -2.56 -2.12
CA CYS A 173 4.57 -3.89 -2.69
C CYS A 173 5.93 -4.47 -2.31
N HIS A 174 5.98 -5.70 -1.78
CA HIS A 174 7.19 -6.37 -1.31
C HIS A 174 7.12 -7.89 -1.53
#